data_8c135db8989a5563b55fbe4b2ebfa8cd
#
_entry.id   8c135db8989a5563b55fbe4b2ebfa8cd
#
_cell.length_a   1.000
_cell.length_b   1.000
_cell.length_c   1.000
_cell.angle_alpha   90.00
_cell.angle_beta   90.00
_cell.angle_gamma   90.00
#
_symmetry.space_group_name_H-M   'P 1'
#
loop_
_entity.id
_entity.type
_entity.pdbx_description
1 polymer ?
#
loop_
_entity_poly.entity_id
_entity_poly.type
_entity_poly.pdbx_seq_one_letter_code
_entity_poly.pdbx_strand_id
1 'polypeptide(L)'
;MKATILACCCMTIVSLDAQNTLKTTTIDRYFNYVRQFLESAAEAMPAEKYDFRLTPAQMSFAEWINHSTERNYLDCSTLRGESNPMPKGKTDLLKGKSEIVKNLKVSFDYCMATFDKLDDVKILSSPQMTASFLHTVVHNNEIYGNIVGYLRVSGIVPPSTELMNKMMRSKKK
;
A
#
# COMPACT_ATOMS: atom_id res chain seq x y z
N MET A 1 64.56 8.43 30.52
CA MET A 1 63.29 9.13 30.25
C MET A 1 62.53 8.32 29.20
N LYS A 2 61.43 7.63 29.57
CA LYS A 2 60.62 6.85 28.66
C LYS A 2 59.35 7.67 28.39
N ALA A 3 59.16 8.11 27.15
CA ALA A 3 57.96 8.82 26.73
C ALA A 3 56.86 7.80 26.37
N THR A 4 55.77 7.82 27.14
CA THR A 4 54.59 7.02 26.89
C THR A 4 53.69 7.81 25.95
N ILE A 5 53.52 7.31 24.72
CA ILE A 5 52.57 7.88 23.73
C ILE A 5 51.18 7.31 24.04
N LEU A 6 50.31 8.18 24.51
CA LEU A 6 48.89 7.87 24.72
C LEU A 6 48.15 7.98 23.38
N ALA A 7 47.83 6.84 22.77
CA ALA A 7 47.02 6.80 21.57
C ALA A 7 45.56 7.06 21.92
N CYS A 8 45.07 8.26 21.61
CA CYS A 8 43.67 8.64 21.73
C CYS A 8 42.86 7.99 20.58
N CYS A 9 42.17 6.90 20.88
CA CYS A 9 41.27 6.23 19.92
C CYS A 9 39.97 7.04 19.84
N CYS A 10 39.88 7.97 18.87
CA CYS A 10 38.64 8.63 18.54
C CYS A 10 37.68 7.61 17.90
N MET A 11 36.75 7.05 18.70
CA MET A 11 35.59 6.36 18.18
C MET A 11 34.66 7.40 17.53
N THR A 12 34.74 7.54 16.21
CA THR A 12 33.72 8.24 15.44
C THR A 12 32.44 7.42 15.53
N ILE A 13 31.44 7.88 16.31
CA ILE A 13 30.10 7.39 16.26
C ILE A 13 29.55 7.80 14.90
N VAL A 14 29.57 6.88 13.94
CA VAL A 14 28.82 7.03 12.69
C VAL A 14 27.36 6.92 13.08
N SER A 15 26.68 8.06 13.18
CA SER A 15 25.22 8.09 13.24
C SER A 15 24.72 7.41 11.96
N LEU A 16 24.13 6.22 12.07
CA LEU A 16 23.31 5.67 11.00
C LEU A 16 22.08 6.58 10.88
N ASP A 17 22.21 7.67 10.13
CA ASP A 17 21.04 8.32 9.59
C ASP A 17 20.28 7.24 8.81
N ALA A 18 19.01 7.05 9.16
CA ALA A 18 18.13 6.16 8.41
C ALA A 18 18.10 6.67 6.97
N GLN A 19 18.96 6.12 6.11
CA GLN A 19 19.08 6.55 4.73
C GLN A 19 17.72 6.32 4.07
N ASN A 20 17.16 7.39 3.47
CA ASN A 20 15.98 7.30 2.63
C ASN A 20 16.30 6.38 1.45
N THR A 21 15.97 5.09 1.60
CA THR A 21 16.12 4.09 0.56
C THR A 21 14.90 4.12 -0.36
N LEU A 22 14.99 3.50 -1.54
CA LEU A 22 13.84 3.34 -2.43
C LEU A 22 12.69 2.66 -1.68
N LYS A 23 13.00 1.59 -0.94
CA LYS A 23 12.00 0.83 -0.15
C LYS A 23 11.32 1.71 0.89
N THR A 24 12.05 2.34 1.80
CA THR A 24 11.48 3.12 2.89
C THR A 24 10.70 4.32 2.36
N THR A 25 11.22 5.03 1.37
CA THR A 25 10.53 6.16 0.74
C THR A 25 9.22 5.71 0.09
N THR A 26 9.24 4.60 -0.65
CA THR A 26 8.04 4.08 -1.33
C THR A 26 6.97 3.64 -0.33
N ILE A 27 7.37 2.93 0.74
CA ILE A 27 6.42 2.47 1.76
C ILE A 27 5.85 3.65 2.54
N ASP A 28 6.70 4.53 3.08
CA ASP A 28 6.28 5.58 3.99
C ASP A 28 5.51 6.71 3.30
N ARG A 29 5.89 7.05 2.05
CA ARG A 29 5.28 8.16 1.31
C ARG A 29 4.07 7.78 0.48
N TYR A 30 3.95 6.50 0.09
CA TYR A 30 2.92 6.10 -0.87
C TYR A 30 2.12 4.87 -0.42
N PHE A 31 2.77 3.75 -0.12
CA PHE A 31 2.06 2.49 0.16
C PHE A 31 1.18 2.58 1.40
N ASN A 32 1.70 3.11 2.50
CA ASN A 32 0.94 3.25 3.75
C ASN A 32 -0.27 4.18 3.56
N TYR A 33 -0.15 5.25 2.77
CA TYR A 33 -1.28 6.14 2.50
C TYR A 33 -2.32 5.48 1.62
N VAL A 34 -1.94 4.83 0.52
CA VAL A 34 -2.90 4.19 -0.38
C VAL A 34 -3.60 3.01 0.30
N ARG A 35 -2.88 2.24 1.13
CA ARG A 35 -3.46 1.23 2.00
C ARG A 35 -4.55 1.83 2.89
N GLN A 36 -4.22 2.86 3.65
CA GLN A 36 -5.16 3.53 4.53
C GLN A 36 -6.39 4.05 3.77
N PHE A 37 -6.17 4.65 2.60
CA PHE A 37 -7.27 5.20 1.80
C PHE A 37 -8.18 4.12 1.24
N LEU A 38 -7.64 3.01 0.74
CA LEU A 38 -8.43 1.90 0.22
C LEU A 38 -9.21 1.17 1.32
N GLU A 39 -8.56 0.88 2.44
CA GLU A 39 -9.22 0.26 3.60
C GLU A 39 -10.35 1.15 4.14
N SER A 40 -10.08 2.44 4.35
CA SER A 40 -11.09 3.40 4.83
C SER A 40 -12.23 3.60 3.83
N ALA A 41 -11.94 3.64 2.53
CA ALA A 41 -12.96 3.73 1.49
C ALA A 41 -13.86 2.49 1.45
N ALA A 42 -13.26 1.31 1.55
CA ALA A 42 -14.02 0.05 1.61
C ALA A 42 -14.90 -0.02 2.86
N GLU A 43 -14.42 0.45 4.01
CA GLU A 43 -15.23 0.52 5.23
C GLU A 43 -16.36 1.55 5.15
N ALA A 44 -16.10 2.72 4.57
CA ALA A 44 -17.08 3.80 4.49
C ALA A 44 -18.23 3.51 3.53
N MET A 45 -18.00 2.76 2.44
CA MET A 45 -19.05 2.44 1.47
C MET A 45 -20.13 1.55 2.10
N PRO A 46 -21.42 1.93 2.06
CA PRO A 46 -22.52 1.07 2.51
C PRO A 46 -22.56 -0.27 1.78
N ALA A 47 -22.95 -1.33 2.47
CA ALA A 47 -22.96 -2.69 1.92
C ALA A 47 -23.82 -2.82 0.66
N GLU A 48 -24.98 -2.15 0.66
CA GLU A 48 -25.92 -2.13 -0.46
C GLU A 48 -25.41 -1.42 -1.71
N LYS A 49 -24.28 -0.67 -1.58
CA LYS A 49 -23.64 0.02 -2.71
C LYS A 49 -22.39 -0.69 -3.25
N TYR A 50 -22.08 -1.88 -2.75
CA TYR A 50 -20.92 -2.61 -3.22
C TYR A 50 -21.05 -3.04 -4.69
N ASP A 51 -22.27 -3.34 -5.16
CA ASP A 51 -22.52 -3.69 -6.56
C ASP A 51 -22.74 -2.47 -7.47
N PHE A 52 -22.69 -1.25 -6.90
CA PHE A 52 -22.87 -0.03 -7.66
C PHE A 52 -21.73 0.17 -8.68
N ARG A 53 -22.09 0.62 -9.89
CA ARG A 53 -21.22 0.98 -11.01
C ARG A 53 -21.49 2.42 -11.41
N LEU A 54 -20.46 3.21 -11.69
CA LEU A 54 -20.62 4.57 -12.25
C LEU A 54 -21.20 4.53 -13.66
N THR A 55 -20.78 3.55 -14.46
CA THR A 55 -21.31 3.26 -15.78
C THR A 55 -21.40 1.75 -15.96
N PRO A 56 -22.26 1.23 -16.86
CA PRO A 56 -22.37 -0.21 -17.12
C PRO A 56 -21.05 -0.90 -17.52
N ALA A 57 -20.15 -0.14 -18.14
CA ALA A 57 -18.86 -0.67 -18.64
C ALA A 57 -17.77 -0.71 -17.55
N GLN A 58 -17.96 0.00 -16.44
CA GLN A 58 -16.98 0.03 -15.35
C GLN A 58 -17.17 -1.13 -14.39
N MET A 59 -16.12 -1.49 -13.68
CA MET A 59 -16.19 -2.40 -12.53
C MET A 59 -17.12 -1.83 -11.46
N SER A 60 -17.80 -2.70 -10.70
CA SER A 60 -18.50 -2.28 -9.48
C SER A 60 -17.50 -1.86 -8.40
N PHE A 61 -17.99 -1.21 -7.34
CA PHE A 61 -17.14 -0.88 -6.21
C PHE A 61 -16.50 -2.14 -5.60
N ALA A 62 -17.27 -3.22 -5.42
CA ALA A 62 -16.75 -4.51 -4.94
C ALA A 62 -15.65 -5.07 -5.84
N GLU A 63 -15.87 -5.05 -7.16
CA GLU A 63 -14.87 -5.53 -8.12
C GLU A 63 -13.56 -4.73 -8.07
N TRP A 64 -13.61 -3.40 -7.88
CA TRP A 64 -12.41 -2.58 -7.67
C TRP A 64 -11.65 -2.97 -6.39
N ILE A 65 -12.35 -3.20 -5.28
CA ILE A 65 -11.72 -3.63 -4.02
C ILE A 65 -11.12 -5.03 -4.15
N ASN A 66 -11.84 -5.95 -4.79
CA ASN A 66 -11.34 -7.29 -5.08
C ASN A 66 -10.13 -7.28 -6.02
N HIS A 67 -10.13 -6.38 -7.02
CA HIS A 67 -9.00 -6.21 -7.92
C HIS A 67 -7.75 -5.74 -7.18
N SER A 68 -7.86 -4.79 -6.25
CA SER A 68 -6.75 -4.42 -5.35
C SER A 68 -6.21 -5.62 -4.57
N THR A 69 -7.11 -6.44 -4.01
CA THR A 69 -6.75 -7.66 -3.28
C THR A 69 -5.97 -8.64 -4.15
N GLU A 70 -6.45 -8.93 -5.35
CA GLU A 70 -5.76 -9.83 -6.31
C GLU A 70 -4.38 -9.32 -6.69
N ARG A 71 -4.28 -8.01 -6.97
CA ARG A 71 -3.02 -7.40 -7.37
C ARG A 71 -1.99 -7.41 -6.26
N ASN A 72 -2.40 -7.11 -5.02
CA ASN A 72 -1.51 -7.21 -3.87
C ASN A 72 -0.92 -8.63 -3.74
N TYR A 73 -1.74 -9.67 -3.83
CA TYR A 73 -1.24 -11.04 -3.76
C TYR A 73 -0.33 -11.41 -4.93
N LEU A 74 -0.69 -11.01 -6.16
CA LEU A 74 0.13 -11.32 -7.34
C LEU A 74 1.50 -10.66 -7.26
N ASP A 75 1.56 -9.36 -7.00
CA ASP A 75 2.82 -8.62 -6.96
C ASP A 75 3.69 -9.06 -5.77
N CYS A 76 3.09 -9.23 -4.59
CA CYS A 76 3.85 -9.60 -3.39
C CYS A 76 4.27 -11.08 -3.39
N SER A 77 3.51 -12.00 -4.01
CA SER A 77 3.98 -13.38 -4.23
C SER A 77 5.14 -13.44 -5.23
N THR A 78 5.10 -12.61 -6.29
CA THR A 78 6.22 -12.46 -7.22
C THR A 78 7.49 -11.98 -6.49
N LEU A 79 7.37 -10.98 -5.64
CA LEU A 79 8.48 -10.48 -4.82
C LEU A 79 9.04 -11.53 -3.86
N ARG A 80 8.22 -12.47 -3.39
CA ARG A 80 8.64 -13.59 -2.54
C ARG A 80 9.23 -14.76 -3.33
N GLY A 81 8.95 -14.84 -4.63
CA GLY A 81 9.24 -16.04 -5.43
C GLY A 81 8.35 -17.23 -5.05
N GLU A 82 7.12 -16.96 -4.60
CA GLU A 82 6.15 -17.96 -4.14
C GLU A 82 4.96 -18.04 -5.10
N SER A 83 4.20 -19.14 -5.03
CA SER A 83 2.93 -19.24 -5.75
C SER A 83 1.92 -18.23 -5.22
N ASN A 84 1.14 -17.61 -6.13
CA ASN A 84 0.11 -16.66 -5.74
C ASN A 84 -0.99 -17.36 -4.92
N PRO A 85 -1.21 -16.98 -3.64
CA PRO A 85 -2.25 -17.59 -2.79
C PRO A 85 -3.66 -17.21 -3.18
N MET A 86 -3.83 -16.15 -4.02
CA MET A 86 -5.11 -15.66 -4.52
C MET A 86 -5.08 -15.60 -6.05
N PRO A 87 -5.17 -16.75 -6.75
CA PRO A 87 -5.19 -16.76 -8.21
C PRO A 87 -6.41 -15.99 -8.76
N LYS A 88 -6.28 -15.50 -9.99
CA LYS A 88 -7.32 -14.72 -10.68
C LYS A 88 -8.69 -15.41 -10.59
N GLY A 89 -9.72 -14.64 -10.30
CA GLY A 89 -11.11 -15.11 -10.17
C GLY A 89 -11.47 -15.71 -8.81
N LYS A 90 -10.51 -15.91 -7.92
CA LYS A 90 -10.82 -16.42 -6.56
C LYS A 90 -11.55 -15.36 -5.72
N THR A 91 -11.27 -14.09 -5.95
CA THR A 91 -11.97 -12.98 -5.28
C THR A 91 -13.43 -12.84 -5.72
N ASP A 92 -13.83 -13.39 -6.87
CA ASP A 92 -15.22 -13.41 -7.33
C ASP A 92 -16.12 -14.26 -6.42
N LEU A 93 -15.50 -15.13 -5.62
CA LEU A 93 -16.17 -15.96 -4.62
C LEU A 93 -16.46 -15.20 -3.32
N LEU A 94 -15.80 -14.05 -3.08
CA LEU A 94 -16.01 -13.25 -1.88
C LEU A 94 -17.38 -12.60 -1.93
N LYS A 95 -18.16 -12.82 -0.88
CA LYS A 95 -19.54 -12.35 -0.80
C LYS A 95 -19.73 -11.35 0.33
N GLY A 96 -20.27 -10.19 -0.05
CA GLY A 96 -20.63 -9.16 0.91
C GLY A 96 -19.44 -8.36 1.44
N LYS A 97 -19.75 -7.16 1.91
CA LYS A 97 -18.79 -6.15 2.37
C LYS A 97 -17.78 -6.69 3.38
N SER A 98 -18.25 -7.41 4.40
CA SER A 98 -17.37 -7.86 5.50
C SER A 98 -16.23 -8.75 5.02
N GLU A 99 -16.54 -9.70 4.13
CA GLU A 99 -15.54 -10.62 3.58
C GLU A 99 -14.57 -9.91 2.64
N ILE A 100 -15.08 -9.04 1.77
CA ILE A 100 -14.27 -8.24 0.84
C ILE A 100 -13.30 -7.33 1.61
N VAL A 101 -13.78 -6.59 2.61
CA VAL A 101 -12.94 -5.71 3.46
C VAL A 101 -11.88 -6.52 4.20
N LYS A 102 -12.24 -7.66 4.78
CA LYS A 102 -11.30 -8.54 5.48
C LYS A 102 -10.18 -9.01 4.55
N ASN A 103 -10.51 -9.47 3.34
CA ASN A 103 -9.51 -9.97 2.39
C ASN A 103 -8.62 -8.84 1.86
N LEU A 104 -9.16 -7.64 1.63
CA LEU A 104 -8.36 -6.47 1.30
C LEU A 104 -7.27 -6.21 2.36
N LYS A 105 -7.66 -6.13 3.63
CA LYS A 105 -6.72 -5.90 4.74
C LYS A 105 -5.65 -6.98 4.82
N VAL A 106 -6.04 -8.25 4.75
CA VAL A 106 -5.10 -9.38 4.77
C VAL A 106 -4.13 -9.32 3.58
N SER A 107 -4.57 -8.87 2.41
CA SER A 107 -3.69 -8.71 1.24
C SER A 107 -2.64 -7.61 1.44
N PHE A 108 -3.00 -6.50 2.08
CA PHE A 108 -2.05 -5.45 2.45
C PHE A 108 -1.07 -5.92 3.52
N ASP A 109 -1.53 -6.67 4.53
CA ASP A 109 -0.65 -7.28 5.55
C ASP A 109 0.35 -8.26 4.91
N TYR A 110 -0.11 -9.04 3.91
CA TYR A 110 0.77 -9.93 3.15
C TYR A 110 1.88 -9.16 2.42
N CYS A 111 1.56 -8.01 1.82
CA CYS A 111 2.54 -7.14 1.19
C CYS A 111 3.50 -6.51 2.21
N MET A 112 3.01 -6.00 3.34
CA MET A 112 3.89 -5.47 4.39
C MET A 112 4.89 -6.52 4.88
N ALA A 113 4.41 -7.73 5.21
CA ALA A 113 5.28 -8.85 5.60
C ALA A 113 6.26 -9.30 4.49
N THR A 114 5.96 -9.00 3.24
CA THR A 114 6.87 -9.18 2.11
C THR A 114 7.95 -8.12 2.11
N PHE A 115 7.57 -6.86 2.23
CA PHE A 115 8.50 -5.72 2.22
C PHE A 115 9.49 -5.77 3.40
N ASP A 116 9.08 -6.26 4.56
CA ASP A 116 9.97 -6.43 5.72
C ASP A 116 11.19 -7.31 5.42
N LYS A 117 11.04 -8.25 4.47
CA LYS A 117 12.10 -9.19 4.05
C LYS A 117 12.93 -8.71 2.85
N LEU A 118 12.64 -7.52 2.32
CA LEU A 118 13.32 -6.96 1.15
C LEU A 118 14.21 -5.78 1.55
N ASP A 119 15.26 -5.59 0.79
CA ASP A 119 16.09 -4.39 0.74
C ASP A 119 16.14 -3.85 -0.69
N ASP A 120 16.77 -2.70 -0.87
CA ASP A 120 16.88 -2.07 -2.19
C ASP A 120 17.67 -2.94 -3.19
N VAL A 121 18.68 -3.68 -2.71
CA VAL A 121 19.48 -4.58 -3.57
C VAL A 121 18.59 -5.65 -4.15
N LYS A 122 17.73 -6.26 -3.34
CA LYS A 122 16.78 -7.28 -3.79
C LYS A 122 15.71 -6.70 -4.70
N ILE A 123 15.15 -5.53 -4.37
CA ILE A 123 14.15 -4.85 -5.19
C ILE A 123 14.70 -4.52 -6.58
N LEU A 124 15.96 -4.06 -6.65
CA LEU A 124 16.63 -3.68 -7.90
C LEU A 124 17.31 -4.84 -8.63
N SER A 125 17.22 -6.07 -8.11
CA SER A 125 17.94 -7.24 -8.65
C SER A 125 17.50 -7.65 -10.06
N SER A 126 16.30 -7.28 -10.48
CA SER A 126 15.79 -7.51 -11.84
C SER A 126 14.65 -6.54 -12.18
N PRO A 127 14.38 -6.31 -13.49
CA PRO A 127 13.23 -5.52 -13.92
C PRO A 127 11.91 -6.02 -13.37
N GLN A 128 11.72 -7.34 -13.24
CA GLN A 128 10.52 -7.94 -12.70
C GLN A 128 10.34 -7.61 -11.20
N MET A 129 11.40 -7.72 -10.40
CA MET A 129 11.36 -7.37 -8.98
C MET A 129 11.01 -5.90 -8.78
N THR A 130 11.71 -5.01 -9.50
CA THR A 130 11.45 -3.58 -9.44
C THR A 130 10.03 -3.24 -9.87
N ALA A 131 9.57 -3.81 -10.99
CA ALA A 131 8.22 -3.57 -11.50
C ALA A 131 7.15 -4.04 -10.51
N SER A 132 7.27 -5.26 -9.96
CA SER A 132 6.31 -5.78 -8.98
C SER A 132 6.28 -4.93 -7.71
N PHE A 133 7.44 -4.47 -7.22
CA PHE A 133 7.49 -3.60 -6.04
C PHE A 133 6.79 -2.25 -6.29
N LEU A 134 7.11 -1.57 -7.38
CA LEU A 134 6.49 -0.28 -7.70
C LEU A 134 5.02 -0.41 -8.05
N HIS A 135 4.63 -1.49 -8.71
CA HIS A 135 3.25 -1.74 -9.12
C HIS A 135 2.30 -1.85 -7.92
N THR A 136 2.75 -2.40 -6.77
CA THR A 136 1.92 -2.43 -5.55
C THR A 136 1.44 -1.04 -5.15
N VAL A 137 2.22 0.00 -5.40
CA VAL A 137 1.87 1.39 -5.09
C VAL A 137 1.12 2.05 -6.24
N VAL A 138 1.68 1.99 -7.44
CA VAL A 138 1.14 2.69 -8.62
C VAL A 138 -0.27 2.21 -8.93
N HIS A 139 -0.47 0.90 -8.98
CA HIS A 139 -1.77 0.32 -9.34
C HIS A 139 -2.82 0.50 -8.24
N ASN A 140 -2.44 0.39 -6.97
CA ASN A 140 -3.37 0.69 -5.88
C ASN A 140 -3.77 2.18 -5.84
N ASN A 141 -2.88 3.11 -6.21
CA ASN A 141 -3.25 4.52 -6.38
C ASN A 141 -4.20 4.75 -7.56
N GLU A 142 -4.00 4.04 -8.67
CA GLU A 142 -4.91 4.04 -9.82
C GLU A 142 -6.31 3.54 -9.41
N ILE A 143 -6.38 2.41 -8.70
CA ILE A 143 -7.63 1.86 -8.16
C ILE A 143 -8.28 2.88 -7.22
N TYR A 144 -7.54 3.45 -6.28
CA TYR A 144 -8.07 4.46 -5.37
C TYR A 144 -8.63 5.68 -6.12
N GLY A 145 -7.93 6.16 -7.14
CA GLY A 145 -8.41 7.25 -8.00
C GLY A 145 -9.76 6.94 -8.64
N ASN A 146 -9.94 5.70 -9.12
CA ASN A 146 -11.22 5.26 -9.67
C ASN A 146 -12.33 5.26 -8.61
N ILE A 147 -12.12 4.66 -7.44
CA ILE A 147 -13.17 4.55 -6.42
C ILE A 147 -13.52 5.87 -5.73
N VAL A 148 -12.69 6.91 -5.82
CA VAL A 148 -13.03 8.27 -5.36
C VAL A 148 -14.31 8.79 -6.02
N GLY A 149 -14.53 8.48 -7.30
CA GLY A 149 -15.78 8.79 -7.99
C GLY A 149 -17.00 8.11 -7.36
N TYR A 150 -16.87 6.82 -7.05
CA TYR A 150 -17.92 6.02 -6.39
C TYR A 150 -18.30 6.57 -5.01
N LEU A 151 -17.32 6.97 -4.22
CA LEU A 151 -17.55 7.59 -2.91
C LEU A 151 -18.34 8.90 -3.05
N ARG A 152 -17.88 9.80 -3.94
CA ARG A 152 -18.51 11.12 -4.15
C ARG A 152 -19.95 11.02 -4.62
N VAL A 153 -20.24 10.17 -5.59
CA VAL A 153 -21.61 9.92 -6.07
C VAL A 153 -22.47 9.28 -4.97
N SER A 154 -21.85 8.55 -4.05
CA SER A 154 -22.53 7.99 -2.88
C SER A 154 -22.70 8.97 -1.71
N GLY A 155 -22.24 10.23 -1.85
CA GLY A 155 -22.31 11.26 -0.80
C GLY A 155 -21.23 11.11 0.28
N ILE A 156 -20.19 10.29 0.02
CA ILE A 156 -19.12 10.00 0.98
C ILE A 156 -17.90 10.86 0.63
N VAL A 157 -17.34 11.56 1.63
CA VAL A 157 -16.10 12.30 1.49
C VAL A 157 -14.94 11.30 1.36
N PRO A 158 -14.12 11.38 0.28
CA PRO A 158 -13.00 10.46 0.14
C PRO A 158 -11.96 10.60 1.28
N PRO A 159 -11.37 9.51 1.78
CA PRO A 159 -10.37 9.54 2.86
C PRO A 159 -9.19 10.49 2.61
N SER A 160 -8.71 10.59 1.36
CA SER A 160 -7.65 11.54 0.99
C SER A 160 -8.10 13.00 1.14
N THR A 161 -9.37 13.30 0.85
CA THR A 161 -9.95 14.64 1.04
C THR A 161 -10.09 14.96 2.53
N GLU A 162 -10.50 14.00 3.35
CA GLU A 162 -10.58 14.17 4.81
C GLU A 162 -9.19 14.46 5.40
N LEU A 163 -8.18 13.72 5.00
CA LEU A 163 -6.80 13.94 5.44
C LEU A 163 -6.32 15.35 5.05
N MET A 164 -6.55 15.77 3.81
CA MET A 164 -6.20 17.11 3.34
C MET A 164 -6.88 18.21 4.17
N ASN A 165 -8.18 18.07 4.42
CA ASN A 165 -8.95 19.01 5.22
C ASN A 165 -8.41 19.11 6.66
N LYS A 166 -8.04 17.98 7.27
CA LYS A 166 -7.43 17.92 8.60
C LYS A 166 -6.09 18.65 8.64
N MET A 167 -5.23 18.41 7.65
CA MET A 167 -3.93 19.09 7.54
C MET A 167 -4.06 20.60 7.34
N MET A 168 -5.03 21.06 6.54
CA MET A 168 -5.28 22.48 6.33
C MET A 168 -5.79 23.19 7.60
N ARG A 169 -6.62 22.51 8.40
CA ARG A 169 -7.11 23.04 9.69
C ARG A 169 -6.00 23.14 10.74
N SER A 170 -5.07 22.20 10.77
CA SER A 170 -3.96 22.22 11.71
C SER A 170 -2.95 23.34 11.45
N LYS A 171 -2.81 23.78 10.19
CA LYS A 171 -1.92 24.91 9.82
C LYS A 171 -2.51 26.30 10.13
N LYS A 172 -3.81 26.38 10.48
CA LYS A 172 -4.49 27.64 10.81
C LYS A 172 -4.54 27.94 12.31
N LYS A 173 -4.05 27.01 13.12
CA LYS A 173 -3.86 27.17 14.57
C LYS A 173 -2.40 27.47 14.89
#